data_a40d79cc3adec05d26aa166d961fea25
#
_entry.id   a40d79cc3adec05d26aa166d961fea25
#
_cell.length_a   1.000
_cell.length_b   1.000
_cell.length_c   1.000
_cell.angle_alpha   90.00
_cell.angle_beta   90.00
_cell.angle_gamma   90.00
#
_symmetry.space_group_name_H-M   'P 1'
#
loop_
_entity.id
_entity.type
_entity.pdbx_description
1 polymer ?
#
loop_
_entity_poly.entity_id
_entity_poly.type
_entity_poly.pdbx_seq_one_letter_code
_entity_poly.pdbx_strand_id
1 'polypeptide(L)'
;MKLKHLLILLITLLAASCKKDNETAVDPNTLIINDGGTINGTYTTGQKVVVKKGTVTLKGYTYFESGSQITIEPGTIIKSDIASKGALIIERGAKIFAEGTASLPIVFTSGKAVGERNPGDWGGIIILGNAPTNRVTEPTIEGGVGRKFGGTDANDNSGVIKYVRIEFAGIADGPGSEINGLTLGGVGAATTIDYVQVTYGNDDAYEFFGGTVNAKHLVAYGTADDDFDFDFGYVGKIQHAFSLRNPEFVDGGDAGNGIECDNDATGTLATPITRPNLSNFTILGPNDAANTAANHNYSLRFRRATQFVLNNSILLGHPDAGLSLESDATYNAFIDGTSQFKNNLIFASSNIFRIGSVSVAGASAANVQTKATNDGTTVLANVAAASLTNPFNLTAPNALPTSGAAALSGATFTGVQADAFFDKVAYKGAFGATNWTSGWANFNFTKGANGY
;
A
#
# COMPACT_ATOMS: atom_id res chain seq x y z
N MET A 1 -65.29 -25.04 70.66
CA MET A 1 -63.98 -24.66 70.19
C MET A 1 -64.02 -24.55 68.67
N LYS A 2 -64.01 -23.35 68.12
CA LYS A 2 -64.13 -23.14 66.67
C LYS A 2 -62.90 -22.36 66.23
N LEU A 3 -62.04 -23.00 65.42
CA LEU A 3 -60.83 -22.45 64.82
C LEU A 3 -61.20 -21.59 63.62
N LYS A 4 -60.87 -20.30 63.60
CA LYS A 4 -61.08 -19.40 62.50
C LYS A 4 -59.82 -19.38 61.64
N HIS A 5 -60.02 -19.76 60.37
CA HIS A 5 -58.94 -19.66 59.39
C HIS A 5 -58.86 -18.23 58.88
N LEU A 6 -57.68 -17.61 58.99
CA LEU A 6 -57.36 -16.31 58.46
C LEU A 6 -56.68 -16.53 57.08
N LEU A 7 -57.34 -16.12 55.99
CA LEU A 7 -56.85 -16.20 54.63
C LEU A 7 -56.04 -14.91 54.31
N ILE A 8 -54.73 -15.01 54.20
CA ILE A 8 -53.88 -13.88 53.79
C ILE A 8 -53.79 -13.93 52.30
N LEU A 9 -54.35 -12.92 51.61
CA LEU A 9 -54.27 -12.71 50.18
C LEU A 9 -52.92 -11.96 49.84
N LEU A 10 -51.99 -12.68 49.25
CA LEU A 10 -50.70 -12.10 48.82
C LEU A 10 -50.89 -11.52 47.40
N ILE A 11 -50.94 -10.19 47.29
CA ILE A 11 -50.97 -9.49 46.02
C ILE A 11 -49.51 -9.32 45.54
N THR A 12 -49.06 -10.09 44.55
CA THR A 12 -47.81 -9.89 43.86
C THR A 12 -47.97 -8.79 42.80
N LEU A 13 -47.37 -7.60 43.07
CA LEU A 13 -47.20 -6.58 42.06
C LEU A 13 -46.09 -7.04 41.09
N LEU A 14 -46.46 -7.40 39.87
CA LEU A 14 -45.52 -7.48 38.76
C LEU A 14 -45.18 -6.07 38.32
N ALA A 15 -44.00 -5.59 38.75
CA ALA A 15 -43.36 -4.41 38.14
C ALA A 15 -42.83 -4.82 36.76
N ALA A 16 -43.55 -4.49 35.72
CA ALA A 16 -43.05 -4.52 34.35
C ALA A 16 -41.97 -3.43 34.21
N SER A 17 -40.72 -3.81 34.37
CA SER A 17 -39.59 -2.96 34.02
C SER A 17 -39.51 -2.87 32.51
N CYS A 18 -40.07 -1.81 31.93
CA CYS A 18 -39.72 -1.41 30.59
C CYS A 18 -38.21 -1.02 30.61
N LYS A 19 -37.35 -1.91 30.11
CA LYS A 19 -36.03 -1.49 29.64
C LYS A 19 -36.29 -0.51 28.50
N LYS A 20 -36.12 0.79 28.76
CA LYS A 20 -35.80 1.75 27.71
C LYS A 20 -34.45 1.31 27.16
N ASP A 21 -34.43 0.79 25.95
CA ASP A 21 -33.22 0.76 25.17
C ASP A 21 -32.76 2.22 25.10
N ASN A 22 -31.65 2.52 25.77
CA ASN A 22 -30.95 3.80 25.58
C ASN A 22 -30.39 3.76 24.15
N GLU A 23 -31.19 4.18 23.18
CA GLU A 23 -30.62 4.67 21.92
C GLU A 23 -29.67 5.80 22.34
N THR A 24 -28.38 5.53 22.26
CA THR A 24 -27.37 6.57 22.42
C THR A 24 -27.68 7.59 21.33
N ALA A 25 -28.07 8.80 21.73
CA ALA A 25 -28.37 9.86 20.80
C ALA A 25 -27.17 10.05 19.87
N VAL A 26 -27.39 9.93 18.56
CA VAL A 26 -26.35 10.14 17.56
C VAL A 26 -25.87 11.57 17.71
N ASP A 27 -24.54 11.76 17.80
CA ASP A 27 -23.93 13.07 17.81
C ASP A 27 -24.49 13.90 16.62
N PRO A 28 -25.06 15.11 16.85
CA PRO A 28 -25.69 15.90 15.80
C PRO A 28 -24.73 16.27 14.65
N ASN A 29 -23.42 16.19 14.87
CA ASN A 29 -22.41 16.40 13.83
C ASN A 29 -22.09 15.14 13.03
N THR A 30 -22.81 14.02 13.25
CA THR A 30 -22.59 12.77 12.54
C THR A 30 -23.58 12.63 11.38
N LEU A 31 -23.02 12.61 10.16
CA LEU A 31 -23.72 12.24 8.94
C LEU A 31 -23.65 10.72 8.73
N ILE A 32 -24.81 10.08 8.65
CA ILE A 32 -24.90 8.64 8.32
C ILE A 32 -25.22 8.49 6.84
N ILE A 33 -24.36 7.80 6.10
CA ILE A 33 -24.56 7.48 4.69
C ILE A 33 -24.92 5.99 4.59
N ASN A 34 -26.14 5.72 4.19
CA ASN A 34 -26.66 4.37 4.00
C ASN A 34 -26.43 3.87 2.56
N ASP A 35 -26.81 2.63 2.29
CA ASP A 35 -26.82 2.03 0.95
C ASP A 35 -27.51 2.93 -0.08
N GLY A 36 -26.91 3.09 -1.25
CA GLY A 36 -27.34 4.03 -2.29
C GLY A 36 -26.98 5.50 -2.05
N GLY A 37 -26.38 5.84 -0.90
CA GLY A 37 -25.99 7.21 -0.55
C GLY A 37 -24.75 7.69 -1.29
N THR A 38 -24.38 8.96 -1.06
CA THR A 38 -23.27 9.62 -1.74
C THR A 38 -22.33 10.28 -0.73
N ILE A 39 -21.03 10.09 -0.94
CA ILE A 39 -19.94 10.80 -0.25
C ILE A 39 -19.46 11.89 -1.20
N ASN A 40 -19.54 13.16 -0.81
CA ASN A 40 -19.12 14.28 -1.67
C ASN A 40 -18.87 15.57 -0.89
N GLY A 41 -18.11 16.48 -1.48
CA GLY A 41 -17.87 17.82 -0.96
C GLY A 41 -16.77 17.89 0.10
N THR A 42 -16.89 18.84 1.03
CA THR A 42 -15.88 19.10 2.06
C THR A 42 -16.48 18.95 3.45
N TYR A 43 -15.84 18.14 4.28
CA TYR A 43 -16.21 17.93 5.69
C TYR A 43 -15.19 18.65 6.58
N THR A 44 -15.68 19.48 7.49
CA THR A 44 -14.86 20.38 8.30
C THR A 44 -14.80 19.93 9.76
N THR A 45 -14.03 20.64 10.58
CA THR A 45 -13.80 20.36 12.01
C THR A 45 -15.08 19.98 12.76
N GLY A 46 -15.00 18.85 13.47
CA GLY A 46 -16.08 18.29 14.27
C GLY A 46 -17.09 17.42 13.50
N GLN A 47 -17.09 17.47 12.17
CA GLN A 47 -17.98 16.64 11.37
C GLN A 47 -17.48 15.19 11.33
N LYS A 48 -18.41 14.26 11.48
CA LYS A 48 -18.18 12.82 11.41
C LYS A 48 -19.06 12.23 10.32
N VAL A 49 -18.49 11.39 9.48
CA VAL A 49 -19.24 10.64 8.47
C VAL A 49 -19.14 9.16 8.83
N VAL A 50 -20.28 8.50 8.86
CA VAL A 50 -20.36 7.03 9.03
C VAL A 50 -21.02 6.44 7.79
N VAL A 51 -20.24 5.69 7.03
CA VAL A 51 -20.70 4.98 5.84
C VAL A 51 -21.10 3.58 6.26
N LYS A 52 -22.39 3.29 6.17
CA LYS A 52 -22.94 1.98 6.50
C LYS A 52 -22.64 0.98 5.40
N LYS A 53 -22.59 -0.30 5.78
CA LYS A 53 -22.45 -1.41 4.84
C LYS A 53 -23.49 -1.32 3.72
N GLY A 54 -23.03 -1.38 2.48
CA GLY A 54 -23.83 -1.26 1.27
C GLY A 54 -22.96 -0.78 0.11
N THR A 55 -23.61 -0.33 -0.96
CA THR A 55 -22.94 0.32 -2.10
C THR A 55 -23.21 1.81 -2.06
N VAL A 56 -22.16 2.63 -2.01
CA VAL A 56 -22.27 4.10 -1.98
C VAL A 56 -21.47 4.71 -3.14
N THR A 57 -21.79 5.94 -3.50
CA THR A 57 -21.11 6.66 -4.56
C THR A 57 -20.13 7.69 -3.98
N LEU A 58 -18.87 7.68 -4.42
CA LEU A 58 -17.90 8.75 -4.21
C LEU A 58 -17.98 9.72 -5.38
N LYS A 59 -18.29 11.00 -5.13
CA LYS A 59 -18.52 11.98 -6.18
C LYS A 59 -17.57 13.17 -6.07
N GLY A 60 -16.77 13.37 -7.10
CA GLY A 60 -15.77 14.45 -7.18
C GLY A 60 -14.66 14.31 -6.12
N TYR A 61 -13.79 15.30 -6.06
CA TYR A 61 -12.80 15.38 -5.00
C TYR A 61 -13.50 15.67 -3.68
N THR A 62 -13.42 14.72 -2.76
CA THR A 62 -14.08 14.77 -1.47
C THR A 62 -13.04 14.96 -0.38
N TYR A 63 -13.14 16.05 0.37
CA TYR A 63 -12.14 16.48 1.35
C TYR A 63 -12.64 16.27 2.78
N PHE A 64 -11.79 15.68 3.60
CA PHE A 64 -11.93 15.66 5.04
C PHE A 64 -10.86 16.55 5.63
N GLU A 65 -11.25 17.74 6.07
CA GLU A 65 -10.35 18.74 6.64
C GLU A 65 -10.04 18.44 8.12
N SER A 66 -9.04 19.13 8.68
CA SER A 66 -8.58 18.95 10.05
C SER A 66 -9.73 18.90 11.07
N GLY A 67 -9.70 17.88 11.93
CA GLY A 67 -10.72 17.64 12.96
C GLY A 67 -11.99 16.97 12.46
N SER A 68 -12.12 16.65 11.18
CA SER A 68 -13.18 15.79 10.66
C SER A 68 -12.76 14.32 10.62
N GLN A 69 -13.72 13.41 10.45
CA GLN A 69 -13.43 11.98 10.30
C GLN A 69 -14.45 11.27 9.43
N ILE A 70 -13.99 10.20 8.78
CA ILE A 70 -14.83 9.22 8.10
C ILE A 70 -14.62 7.84 8.68
N THR A 71 -15.72 7.12 8.95
CA THR A 71 -15.73 5.71 9.35
C THR A 71 -16.50 4.91 8.32
N ILE A 72 -15.91 3.84 7.81
CA ILE A 72 -16.50 2.99 6.77
C ILE A 72 -16.66 1.58 7.33
N GLU A 73 -17.90 1.06 7.33
CA GLU A 73 -18.20 -0.26 7.87
C GLU A 73 -17.63 -1.38 6.97
N PRO A 74 -17.25 -2.54 7.56
CA PRO A 74 -16.78 -3.71 6.82
C PRO A 74 -17.76 -4.19 5.74
N GLY A 75 -17.24 -4.50 4.54
CA GLY A 75 -18.03 -4.98 3.41
C GLY A 75 -18.74 -3.87 2.63
N THR A 76 -18.41 -2.59 2.88
CA THR A 76 -18.90 -1.46 2.07
C THR A 76 -18.19 -1.43 0.73
N ILE A 77 -18.94 -1.12 -0.34
CA ILE A 77 -18.45 -0.89 -1.69
C ILE A 77 -18.61 0.58 -2.04
N ILE A 78 -17.52 1.27 -2.31
CA ILE A 78 -17.51 2.67 -2.70
C ILE A 78 -17.21 2.73 -4.21
N LYS A 79 -18.21 3.12 -5.00
CA LYS A 79 -18.08 3.30 -6.45
C LYS A 79 -17.85 4.76 -6.78
N SER A 80 -16.80 5.06 -7.52
CA SER A 80 -16.57 6.43 -7.99
C SER A 80 -17.56 6.82 -9.08
N ASP A 81 -18.13 8.01 -8.98
CA ASP A 81 -18.91 8.61 -10.06
C ASP A 81 -17.98 9.00 -11.23
N ILE A 82 -18.19 8.36 -12.36
CA ILE A 82 -17.30 8.47 -13.54
C ILE A 82 -17.29 9.90 -14.12
N ALA A 83 -18.43 10.58 -14.07
CA ALA A 83 -18.54 11.92 -14.65
C ALA A 83 -17.74 12.97 -13.87
N SER A 84 -17.64 12.80 -12.54
CA SER A 84 -16.92 13.74 -11.65
C SER A 84 -15.53 13.28 -11.25
N LYS A 85 -15.11 12.07 -11.64
CA LYS A 85 -13.77 11.52 -11.39
C LYS A 85 -13.35 11.64 -9.92
N GLY A 86 -14.07 10.96 -9.02
CA GLY A 86 -13.91 11.12 -7.57
C GLY A 86 -12.52 10.74 -7.05
N ALA A 87 -12.11 11.44 -5.98
CA ALA A 87 -10.98 11.04 -5.12
C ALA A 87 -11.35 11.29 -3.66
N LEU A 88 -10.82 10.47 -2.75
CA LEU A 88 -11.02 10.64 -1.31
C LEU A 88 -9.75 11.25 -0.69
N ILE A 89 -9.86 12.46 -0.16
CA ILE A 89 -8.75 13.22 0.39
C ILE A 89 -8.92 13.38 1.90
N ILE A 90 -8.00 12.81 2.67
CA ILE A 90 -7.91 12.94 4.12
C ILE A 90 -6.78 13.92 4.41
N GLU A 91 -7.12 15.14 4.81
CA GLU A 91 -6.15 16.20 5.07
C GLU A 91 -5.46 16.06 6.43
N ARG A 92 -4.41 16.83 6.65
CA ARG A 92 -3.68 16.89 7.93
C ARG A 92 -4.62 17.12 9.11
N GLY A 93 -4.58 16.22 10.11
CA GLY A 93 -5.44 16.30 11.29
C GLY A 93 -6.86 15.77 11.10
N ALA A 94 -7.23 15.33 9.90
CA ALA A 94 -8.41 14.51 9.68
C ALA A 94 -8.11 13.02 9.90
N LYS A 95 -9.15 12.17 9.96
CA LYS A 95 -8.97 10.73 10.17
C LYS A 95 -9.88 9.89 9.28
N ILE A 96 -9.32 8.79 8.79
CA ILE A 96 -10.07 7.71 8.16
C ILE A 96 -10.04 6.45 9.03
N PHE A 97 -11.19 5.82 9.21
CA PHE A 97 -11.33 4.50 9.81
C PHE A 97 -12.03 3.59 8.80
N ALA A 98 -11.24 2.92 7.97
CA ALA A 98 -11.68 1.95 6.98
C ALA A 98 -11.17 0.57 7.41
N GLU A 99 -11.88 -0.04 8.37
CA GLU A 99 -11.50 -1.30 8.99
C GLU A 99 -12.38 -2.44 8.48
N GLY A 100 -12.06 -2.98 7.31
CA GLY A 100 -12.65 -4.20 6.79
C GLY A 100 -12.23 -5.44 7.56
N THR A 101 -12.65 -6.60 7.09
CA THR A 101 -12.19 -7.92 7.56
C THR A 101 -11.84 -8.80 6.37
N ALA A 102 -11.16 -9.92 6.62
CA ALA A 102 -10.84 -10.87 5.54
C ALA A 102 -12.09 -11.39 4.81
N SER A 103 -13.23 -11.53 5.49
CA SER A 103 -14.49 -11.96 4.88
C SER A 103 -15.38 -10.82 4.38
N LEU A 104 -15.11 -9.59 4.81
CA LEU A 104 -15.87 -8.38 4.47
C LEU A 104 -14.89 -7.22 4.21
N PRO A 105 -14.04 -7.29 3.16
CA PRO A 105 -13.17 -6.19 2.80
C PRO A 105 -13.99 -4.97 2.37
N ILE A 106 -13.44 -3.79 2.59
CA ILE A 106 -13.97 -2.56 2.03
C ILE A 106 -13.38 -2.40 0.62
N VAL A 107 -14.21 -2.01 -0.35
CA VAL A 107 -13.79 -1.91 -1.74
C VAL A 107 -14.05 -0.53 -2.30
N PHE A 108 -13.01 0.14 -2.77
CA PHE A 108 -13.11 1.34 -3.58
C PHE A 108 -12.86 0.95 -5.04
N THR A 109 -13.78 1.30 -5.95
CA THR A 109 -13.70 0.84 -7.34
C THR A 109 -14.37 1.80 -8.32
N SER A 110 -14.16 1.55 -9.61
CA SER A 110 -14.83 2.27 -10.71
C SER A 110 -16.36 2.13 -10.66
N GLY A 111 -17.07 3.21 -10.96
CA GLY A 111 -18.52 3.23 -11.14
C GLY A 111 -19.01 2.56 -12.42
N LYS A 112 -18.12 2.21 -13.35
CA LYS A 112 -18.48 1.49 -14.57
C LYS A 112 -18.95 0.06 -14.30
N ALA A 113 -19.64 -0.52 -15.24
CA ALA A 113 -20.05 -1.92 -15.19
C ALA A 113 -18.84 -2.87 -15.16
N VAL A 114 -19.02 -4.05 -14.60
CA VAL A 114 -18.01 -5.11 -14.61
C VAL A 114 -17.63 -5.43 -16.05
N GLY A 115 -16.33 -5.49 -16.34
CA GLY A 115 -15.79 -5.71 -17.68
C GLY A 115 -15.67 -4.44 -18.56
N GLU A 116 -16.07 -3.28 -18.02
CA GLU A 116 -15.89 -1.97 -18.67
C GLU A 116 -14.97 -1.04 -17.88
N ARG A 117 -14.53 -1.48 -16.70
CA ARG A 117 -13.64 -0.73 -15.80
C ARG A 117 -12.24 -0.67 -16.38
N ASN A 118 -11.60 0.49 -16.25
CA ASN A 118 -10.25 0.72 -16.74
C ASN A 118 -9.42 1.43 -15.68
N PRO A 119 -8.09 1.23 -15.66
CA PRO A 119 -7.17 2.06 -14.92
C PRO A 119 -7.46 3.55 -15.17
N GLY A 120 -7.38 4.38 -14.13
CA GLY A 120 -7.65 5.81 -14.24
C GLY A 120 -9.14 6.20 -14.31
N ASP A 121 -10.06 5.29 -14.05
CA ASP A 121 -11.49 5.63 -14.00
C ASP A 121 -11.85 6.62 -12.87
N TRP A 122 -11.00 6.71 -11.85
CA TRP A 122 -11.16 7.62 -10.73
C TRP A 122 -9.78 7.97 -10.12
N GLY A 123 -9.76 8.93 -9.17
CA GLY A 123 -8.53 9.38 -8.55
C GLY A 123 -7.84 8.29 -7.76
N GLY A 124 -8.28 8.08 -6.54
CA GLY A 124 -7.64 7.21 -5.56
C GLY A 124 -7.91 7.68 -4.15
N ILE A 125 -7.14 7.19 -3.20
CA ILE A 125 -7.18 7.63 -1.80
C ILE A 125 -5.89 8.39 -1.49
N ILE A 126 -6.04 9.62 -0.99
CA ILE A 126 -4.92 10.49 -0.61
C ILE A 126 -5.01 10.76 0.88
N ILE A 127 -3.93 10.48 1.62
CA ILE A 127 -3.82 10.77 3.04
C ILE A 127 -2.65 11.70 3.26
N LEU A 128 -2.91 12.83 3.88
CA LEU A 128 -1.94 13.88 4.17
C LEU A 128 -1.76 14.01 5.68
N GLY A 129 -0.54 13.85 6.15
CA GLY A 129 -0.19 13.90 7.56
C GLY A 129 0.78 15.02 7.90
N ASN A 130 1.12 15.10 9.20
CA ASN A 130 2.02 16.11 9.76
C ASN A 130 3.43 15.58 10.06
N ALA A 131 3.79 14.41 9.53
CA ALA A 131 5.12 13.85 9.73
C ALA A 131 6.17 14.53 8.84
N PRO A 132 7.46 14.48 9.20
CA PRO A 132 8.52 15.17 8.48
C PRO A 132 8.68 14.72 7.03
N THR A 133 9.02 15.68 6.17
CA THR A 133 9.54 15.47 4.82
C THR A 133 10.92 16.12 4.71
N ASN A 134 11.67 15.85 3.65
CA ASN A 134 12.95 16.53 3.38
C ASN A 134 12.80 17.85 2.62
N ARG A 135 11.56 18.37 2.51
CA ARG A 135 11.28 19.64 1.81
C ARG A 135 11.44 20.82 2.75
N VAL A 136 12.10 21.86 2.28
CA VAL A 136 12.32 23.11 3.06
C VAL A 136 11.00 23.83 3.34
N THR A 137 10.06 23.76 2.40
CA THR A 137 8.69 24.29 2.53
C THR A 137 7.71 23.15 2.41
N GLU A 138 6.57 23.26 3.12
CA GLU A 138 5.52 22.25 3.01
C GLU A 138 5.11 22.06 1.54
N PRO A 139 5.31 20.84 1.00
CA PRO A 139 4.96 20.57 -0.39
C PRO A 139 3.45 20.52 -0.59
N THR A 140 3.03 20.78 -1.81
CA THR A 140 1.65 20.54 -2.27
C THR A 140 1.62 19.15 -2.92
N ILE A 141 0.61 18.36 -2.57
CA ILE A 141 0.42 17.05 -3.20
C ILE A 141 0.00 17.22 -4.66
N GLU A 142 0.40 16.33 -5.50
CA GLU A 142 0.08 16.29 -6.93
C GLU A 142 -1.39 15.94 -7.22
N GLY A 143 -1.74 15.65 -8.49
CA GLY A 143 -3.08 15.25 -8.91
C GLY A 143 -4.12 16.36 -8.83
N GLY A 144 -3.72 17.64 -8.89
CA GLY A 144 -4.67 18.78 -8.87
C GLY A 144 -5.40 18.97 -7.54
N VAL A 145 -4.99 18.26 -6.48
CA VAL A 145 -5.67 18.26 -5.16
C VAL A 145 -5.55 19.60 -4.45
N GLY A 146 -4.44 20.32 -4.64
CA GLY A 146 -4.23 21.65 -4.09
C GLY A 146 -4.11 21.70 -2.56
N ARG A 147 -3.65 20.63 -1.94
CA ARG A 147 -3.47 20.50 -0.47
C ARG A 147 -2.02 20.25 -0.11
N LYS A 148 -1.61 20.79 1.05
CA LYS A 148 -0.25 20.66 1.57
C LYS A 148 -0.15 19.53 2.58
N PHE A 149 1.06 18.96 2.69
CA PHE A 149 1.36 17.92 3.65
C PHE A 149 2.73 18.14 4.32
N GLY A 150 3.03 17.27 5.30
CA GLY A 150 4.25 17.35 6.07
C GLY A 150 4.15 18.28 7.27
N GLY A 151 5.13 18.16 8.15
CA GLY A 151 5.21 18.89 9.42
C GLY A 151 6.36 18.35 10.25
N THR A 152 6.18 18.24 11.56
CA THR A 152 7.22 17.83 12.52
C THR A 152 6.81 16.66 13.42
N ASP A 153 5.59 16.16 13.32
CA ASP A 153 5.09 15.08 14.17
C ASP A 153 5.30 13.70 13.51
N ALA A 154 6.41 13.08 13.80
CA ALA A 154 6.71 11.73 13.31
C ALA A 154 5.70 10.66 13.77
N ASN A 155 4.90 10.93 14.82
CA ASN A 155 3.84 10.05 15.31
C ASN A 155 2.43 10.52 14.91
N ASP A 156 2.31 11.38 13.91
CA ASP A 156 1.01 11.78 13.38
C ASP A 156 0.13 10.56 13.09
N ASN A 157 -1.16 10.73 13.32
CA ASN A 157 -2.15 9.66 13.20
C ASN A 157 -3.31 10.09 12.31
N SER A 158 -3.35 9.57 11.11
CA SER A 158 -4.43 9.78 10.15
C SER A 158 -5.53 8.69 10.20
N GLY A 159 -5.45 7.74 11.16
CA GLY A 159 -6.46 6.70 11.36
C GLY A 159 -6.02 5.29 10.99
N VAL A 160 -6.92 4.51 10.42
CA VAL A 160 -6.73 3.08 10.11
C VAL A 160 -7.26 2.76 8.71
N ILE A 161 -6.43 2.07 7.92
CA ILE A 161 -6.84 1.42 6.67
C ILE A 161 -6.46 -0.06 6.78
N LYS A 162 -7.47 -0.94 6.80
CA LYS A 162 -7.25 -2.37 6.96
C LYS A 162 -8.26 -3.20 6.19
N TYR A 163 -7.79 -4.24 5.50
CA TYR A 163 -8.60 -5.04 4.57
C TYR A 163 -9.39 -4.17 3.58
N VAL A 164 -8.65 -3.36 2.84
CA VAL A 164 -9.18 -2.43 1.84
C VAL A 164 -8.63 -2.79 0.46
N ARG A 165 -9.51 -2.78 -0.54
CA ARG A 165 -9.11 -2.86 -1.96
C ARG A 165 -9.38 -1.54 -2.65
N ILE A 166 -8.40 -1.09 -3.44
CA ILE A 166 -8.44 0.13 -4.27
C ILE A 166 -8.22 -0.34 -5.71
N GLU A 167 -9.25 -0.20 -6.54
CA GLU A 167 -9.27 -0.80 -7.87
C GLU A 167 -9.53 0.25 -8.94
N PHE A 168 -8.75 0.24 -10.03
CA PHE A 168 -8.91 1.11 -11.20
C PHE A 168 -8.74 2.61 -10.92
N ALA A 169 -7.94 2.96 -9.93
CA ALA A 169 -7.57 4.34 -9.60
C ALA A 169 -6.49 4.89 -10.56
N GLY A 170 -5.97 6.09 -10.31
CA GLY A 170 -4.82 6.63 -11.04
C GLY A 170 -5.18 7.66 -12.09
N ILE A 171 -6.14 8.56 -11.80
CA ILE A 171 -6.51 9.56 -12.79
C ILE A 171 -5.42 10.62 -12.94
N ALA A 172 -5.11 10.96 -14.20
CA ALA A 172 -4.25 12.08 -14.51
C ALA A 172 -5.04 13.40 -14.51
N ASP A 173 -4.55 14.41 -13.78
CA ASP A 173 -4.97 15.81 -13.89
C ASP A 173 -4.22 16.56 -15.00
N GLY A 174 -3.06 16.01 -15.41
CA GLY A 174 -2.20 16.48 -16.49
C GLY A 174 -0.92 15.66 -16.55
N PRO A 175 -0.04 15.86 -17.54
CA PRO A 175 1.24 15.15 -17.62
C PRO A 175 2.12 15.40 -16.38
N GLY A 176 2.53 14.32 -15.68
CA GLY A 176 3.31 14.38 -14.45
C GLY A 176 2.54 14.96 -13.26
N SER A 177 1.22 14.76 -13.23
CA SER A 177 0.32 15.16 -12.14
C SER A 177 -0.82 14.17 -12.06
N GLU A 178 -0.48 12.95 -11.80
CA GLU A 178 -1.37 11.82 -11.64
C GLU A 178 -1.76 11.66 -10.16
N ILE A 179 -2.79 10.87 -9.89
CA ILE A 179 -3.14 10.42 -8.53
C ILE A 179 -2.89 8.92 -8.46
N ASN A 180 -2.13 8.49 -7.49
CA ASN A 180 -1.82 7.08 -7.27
C ASN A 180 -3.00 6.29 -6.70
N GLY A 181 -2.88 4.99 -6.63
CA GLY A 181 -3.87 4.16 -5.95
C GLY A 181 -4.05 4.58 -4.48
N LEU A 182 -2.96 4.56 -3.73
CA LEU A 182 -2.88 5.09 -2.36
C LEU A 182 -1.69 6.04 -2.23
N THR A 183 -1.97 7.32 -2.12
CA THR A 183 -0.97 8.37 -1.91
C THR A 183 -0.84 8.72 -0.42
N LEU A 184 0.39 8.74 0.11
CA LEU A 184 0.69 8.97 1.51
C LEU A 184 1.69 10.14 1.65
N GLY A 185 1.16 11.36 1.82
CA GLY A 185 1.98 12.57 1.97
C GLY A 185 2.25 12.91 3.43
N GLY A 186 3.49 12.74 3.92
CA GLY A 186 3.87 13.08 5.29
C GLY A 186 3.06 12.36 6.38
N VAL A 187 2.65 11.13 6.14
CA VAL A 187 1.85 10.33 7.09
C VAL A 187 2.75 9.77 8.19
N GLY A 188 2.28 9.84 9.45
CA GLY A 188 3.06 9.48 10.62
C GLY A 188 2.87 8.06 11.11
N ALA A 189 3.80 7.63 11.99
CA ALA A 189 3.95 6.25 12.44
C ALA A 189 2.78 5.71 13.31
N ALA A 190 1.90 6.56 13.82
CA ALA A 190 0.71 6.12 14.55
C ALA A 190 -0.50 5.81 13.64
N THR A 191 -0.38 6.03 12.33
CA THR A 191 -1.36 5.59 11.35
C THR A 191 -1.18 4.10 11.06
N THR A 192 -2.29 3.35 10.99
CA THR A 192 -2.28 1.92 10.70
C THR A 192 -2.61 1.66 9.24
N ILE A 193 -1.72 0.96 8.53
CA ILE A 193 -1.96 0.47 7.16
C ILE A 193 -1.63 -1.02 7.13
N ASP A 194 -2.64 -1.87 6.94
CA ASP A 194 -2.47 -3.32 6.98
C ASP A 194 -3.50 -4.02 6.10
N TYR A 195 -3.09 -5.02 5.32
CA TYR A 195 -3.95 -5.72 4.36
C TYR A 195 -4.63 -4.78 3.37
N VAL A 196 -3.83 -4.06 2.58
CA VAL A 196 -4.32 -3.18 1.52
C VAL A 196 -3.90 -3.74 0.17
N GLN A 197 -4.83 -3.75 -0.79
CA GLN A 197 -4.55 -4.12 -2.18
C GLN A 197 -4.86 -2.94 -3.09
N VAL A 198 -3.91 -2.58 -3.96
CA VAL A 198 -4.13 -1.70 -5.11
C VAL A 198 -4.05 -2.53 -6.38
N THR A 199 -5.01 -2.33 -7.29
CA THR A 199 -5.11 -3.12 -8.51
C THR A 199 -5.50 -2.26 -9.70
N TYR A 200 -4.78 -2.43 -10.82
CA TYR A 200 -5.02 -1.71 -12.05
C TYR A 200 -5.06 -0.18 -11.85
N GLY A 201 -4.10 0.35 -11.07
CA GLY A 201 -3.81 1.79 -11.04
C GLY A 201 -3.24 2.23 -12.39
N ASN A 202 -3.58 3.43 -12.84
CA ASN A 202 -3.01 4.01 -14.07
C ASN A 202 -1.75 4.84 -13.77
N ASP A 203 -1.29 4.81 -12.57
CA ASP A 203 -0.09 5.37 -12.00
C ASP A 203 0.42 4.40 -10.93
N ASP A 204 1.15 4.86 -9.92
CA ASP A 204 1.66 3.99 -8.87
C ASP A 204 0.57 3.27 -8.08
N ALA A 205 0.90 2.09 -7.59
CA ALA A 205 0.01 1.46 -6.61
C ALA A 205 0.07 2.20 -5.28
N TYR A 206 1.27 2.40 -4.76
CA TYR A 206 1.53 3.09 -3.49
C TYR A 206 2.63 4.11 -3.67
N GLU A 207 2.36 5.36 -3.31
CA GLU A 207 3.38 6.39 -3.29
C GLU A 207 3.50 7.06 -1.93
N PHE A 208 4.75 7.17 -1.43
CA PHE A 208 5.10 7.67 -0.10
C PHE A 208 5.95 8.93 -0.22
N PHE A 209 5.31 10.10 -0.12
CA PHE A 209 5.98 11.39 -0.08
C PHE A 209 6.41 11.77 1.33
N GLY A 210 7.57 11.32 1.75
CA GLY A 210 8.06 11.55 3.11
C GLY A 210 7.25 10.83 4.18
N GLY A 211 7.43 11.25 5.44
CA GLY A 211 6.73 10.65 6.57
C GLY A 211 7.41 9.41 7.15
N THR A 212 6.71 8.81 8.10
CA THR A 212 7.23 7.73 8.94
C THR A 212 6.24 6.57 9.09
N VAL A 213 5.15 6.58 8.33
CA VAL A 213 4.10 5.55 8.41
C VAL A 213 4.67 4.16 8.17
N ASN A 214 4.15 3.20 8.93
CA ASN A 214 4.52 1.80 8.77
C ASN A 214 3.35 1.02 8.17
N ALA A 215 3.66 -0.01 7.34
CA ALA A 215 2.63 -0.82 6.70
C ALA A 215 3.00 -2.31 6.68
N LYS A 216 1.97 -3.17 6.71
CA LYS A 216 2.12 -4.61 6.50
C LYS A 216 1.09 -5.13 5.48
N HIS A 217 1.39 -6.30 4.90
CA HIS A 217 0.51 -7.06 4.01
C HIS A 217 -0.08 -6.20 2.86
N LEU A 218 0.83 -5.57 2.10
CA LEU A 218 0.46 -4.79 0.92
C LEU A 218 0.46 -5.66 -0.34
N VAL A 219 -0.51 -5.42 -1.22
CA VAL A 219 -0.59 -6.07 -2.53
C VAL A 219 -0.69 -5.01 -3.62
N ALA A 220 0.26 -5.01 -4.56
CA ALA A 220 0.18 -4.25 -5.81
C ALA A 220 -0.04 -5.23 -6.97
N TYR A 221 -1.06 -5.00 -7.80
CA TYR A 221 -1.35 -5.91 -8.90
C TYR A 221 -1.66 -5.16 -10.19
N GLY A 222 -0.81 -5.33 -11.18
CA GLY A 222 -1.04 -4.84 -12.54
C GLY A 222 -1.24 -3.33 -12.63
N THR A 223 -0.43 -2.54 -11.92
CA THR A 223 -0.39 -1.07 -12.00
C THR A 223 0.41 -0.62 -13.22
N ALA A 224 0.18 0.60 -13.69
CA ALA A 224 0.83 1.10 -14.90
C ALA A 224 2.28 1.51 -14.61
N ASP A 225 2.49 2.37 -13.63
CA ASP A 225 3.82 2.80 -13.22
C ASP A 225 4.36 1.93 -12.07
N ASP A 226 4.87 2.44 -11.00
CA ASP A 226 5.54 1.66 -9.98
C ASP A 226 4.61 0.91 -9.04
N ASP A 227 5.02 -0.26 -8.55
CA ASP A 227 4.25 -0.97 -7.53
C ASP A 227 4.39 -0.27 -6.17
N PHE A 228 5.58 0.27 -5.88
CA PHE A 228 5.88 1.06 -4.67
C PHE A 228 6.86 2.18 -5.01
N ASP A 229 6.47 3.45 -4.82
CA ASP A 229 7.38 4.58 -4.93
C ASP A 229 7.61 5.29 -3.59
N PHE A 230 8.85 5.70 -3.34
CA PHE A 230 9.29 6.34 -2.10
C PHE A 230 10.10 7.60 -2.42
N ASP A 231 9.61 8.75 -1.96
CA ASP A 231 10.27 10.04 -2.19
C ASP A 231 10.22 10.94 -0.93
N PHE A 232 10.76 12.12 -1.04
CA PHE A 232 10.67 13.26 -0.11
C PHE A 232 11.05 12.95 1.35
N GLY A 233 11.98 11.99 1.56
CA GLY A 233 12.47 11.69 2.89
C GLY A 233 11.64 10.68 3.66
N TYR A 234 10.95 9.76 3.00
CA TYR A 234 10.26 8.65 3.65
C TYR A 234 11.24 7.74 4.41
N VAL A 235 10.93 7.47 5.69
CA VAL A 235 11.78 6.63 6.57
C VAL A 235 10.99 5.57 7.33
N GLY A 236 9.81 5.20 6.87
CA GLY A 236 8.95 4.19 7.48
C GLY A 236 9.42 2.75 7.23
N LYS A 237 8.64 1.79 7.75
CA LYS A 237 8.92 0.35 7.71
C LYS A 237 7.78 -0.37 7.01
N ILE A 238 8.12 -1.30 6.10
CA ILE A 238 7.11 -2.13 5.44
C ILE A 238 7.55 -3.59 5.49
N GLN A 239 6.61 -4.49 5.82
CA GLN A 239 6.86 -5.94 5.81
C GLN A 239 5.68 -6.69 5.19
N HIS A 240 5.99 -7.81 4.51
CA HIS A 240 5.01 -8.67 3.82
C HIS A 240 4.29 -7.94 2.69
N ALA A 241 5.04 -7.46 1.70
CA ALA A 241 4.47 -6.89 0.49
C ALA A 241 4.61 -7.84 -0.71
N PHE A 242 3.55 -7.92 -1.50
CA PHE A 242 3.48 -8.75 -2.71
C PHE A 242 3.12 -7.89 -3.90
N SER A 243 3.91 -7.96 -4.97
CA SER A 243 3.52 -7.37 -6.24
C SER A 243 3.59 -8.36 -7.40
N LEU A 244 2.70 -8.17 -8.36
CA LEU A 244 2.63 -8.93 -9.61
C LEU A 244 2.26 -8.01 -10.76
N ARG A 245 3.18 -7.88 -11.71
CA ARG A 245 2.97 -7.07 -12.91
C ARG A 245 2.07 -7.80 -13.92
N ASN A 246 1.15 -7.07 -14.54
CA ASN A 246 0.48 -7.55 -15.75
C ASN A 246 1.39 -7.31 -16.96
N PRO A 247 1.84 -8.33 -17.70
CA PRO A 247 2.79 -8.16 -18.80
C PRO A 247 2.31 -7.18 -19.89
N GLU A 248 1.03 -7.12 -20.16
CA GLU A 248 0.45 -6.32 -21.25
C GLU A 248 0.12 -4.89 -20.85
N PHE A 249 0.32 -4.51 -19.56
CA PHE A 249 -0.08 -3.23 -19.04
C PHE A 249 1.05 -2.55 -18.24
N VAL A 250 1.51 -1.43 -18.77
CA VAL A 250 2.52 -0.54 -18.17
C VAL A 250 2.32 0.86 -18.74
N ASP A 251 2.78 1.89 -18.04
CA ASP A 251 2.78 3.25 -18.59
C ASP A 251 3.61 3.35 -19.87
N GLY A 252 3.07 4.07 -20.84
CA GLY A 252 3.74 4.32 -22.12
C GLY A 252 4.80 5.43 -22.07
N GLY A 253 4.81 6.24 -21.05
CA GLY A 253 5.66 7.44 -20.89
C GLY A 253 6.82 7.29 -19.91
N ASP A 254 6.70 6.41 -18.94
CA ASP A 254 7.74 6.12 -17.94
C ASP A 254 7.97 4.60 -17.78
N ALA A 255 8.78 4.22 -16.84
CA ALA A 255 9.24 2.86 -16.61
C ALA A 255 8.51 2.25 -15.42
N GLY A 256 7.66 1.27 -15.63
CA GLY A 256 7.02 0.54 -14.55
C GLY A 256 7.99 -0.39 -13.84
N ASN A 257 8.23 -0.12 -12.56
CA ASN A 257 9.14 -0.86 -11.71
C ASN A 257 8.40 -1.57 -10.56
N GLY A 258 9.08 -2.49 -9.89
CA GLY A 258 8.58 -3.06 -8.65
C GLY A 258 8.73 -2.09 -7.48
N ILE A 259 9.88 -1.42 -7.40
CA ILE A 259 10.14 -0.32 -6.47
C ILE A 259 10.93 0.76 -7.19
N GLU A 260 10.46 2.01 -7.12
CA GLU A 260 11.25 3.20 -7.36
C GLU A 260 11.55 3.91 -6.03
N CYS A 261 12.69 4.60 -5.93
CA CYS A 261 13.03 5.33 -4.73
C CYS A 261 13.98 6.48 -5.03
N ASP A 262 13.54 7.69 -4.71
CA ASP A 262 14.29 8.93 -4.86
C ASP A 262 14.44 9.66 -3.53
N ASN A 263 15.49 10.48 -3.39
CA ASN A 263 15.54 11.41 -2.26
C ASN A 263 14.73 12.69 -2.55
N ASP A 264 14.86 13.17 -3.77
CA ASP A 264 14.08 14.25 -4.38
C ASP A 264 14.30 14.27 -5.90
N ALA A 265 13.51 15.04 -6.62
CA ALA A 265 13.54 15.12 -8.08
C ALA A 265 14.94 15.44 -8.68
N THR A 266 15.87 16.02 -7.91
CA THR A 266 17.20 16.47 -8.38
C THR A 266 18.36 15.74 -7.73
N GLY A 267 18.12 14.83 -6.80
CA GLY A 267 19.15 14.04 -6.13
C GLY A 267 20.00 14.82 -5.15
N THR A 268 19.40 15.78 -4.44
CA THR A 268 20.11 16.50 -3.37
C THR A 268 20.29 15.62 -2.13
N LEU A 269 21.08 16.08 -1.17
CA LEU A 269 21.25 15.44 0.13
C LEU A 269 20.30 16.06 1.19
N ALA A 270 19.12 16.50 0.76
CA ALA A 270 18.11 17.02 1.68
C ALA A 270 17.71 15.95 2.70
N THR A 271 17.52 16.38 3.95
CA THR A 271 17.24 15.47 5.08
C THR A 271 15.83 15.68 5.66
N PRO A 272 15.20 14.59 6.14
CA PRO A 272 15.69 13.21 6.20
C PRO A 272 15.95 12.65 4.80
N ILE A 273 17.05 11.87 4.62
CA ILE A 273 17.26 11.12 3.37
C ILE A 273 16.19 10.06 3.26
N THR A 274 15.56 9.94 2.11
CA THR A 274 14.63 8.84 1.81
C THR A 274 15.35 7.52 2.03
N ARG A 275 14.83 6.73 2.98
CA ARG A 275 15.43 5.46 3.39
C ARG A 275 14.37 4.49 3.90
N PRO A 276 13.53 3.93 3.01
CA PRO A 276 12.56 2.92 3.38
C PRO A 276 13.25 1.71 4.01
N ASN A 277 12.63 1.12 5.05
CA ASN A 277 13.11 -0.07 5.73
C ASN A 277 12.18 -1.25 5.45
N LEU A 278 12.53 -2.05 4.46
CA LEU A 278 11.70 -3.04 3.80
C LEU A 278 12.18 -4.46 4.10
N SER A 279 11.25 -5.38 4.40
CA SER A 279 11.55 -6.79 4.60
C SER A 279 10.44 -7.70 4.08
N ASN A 280 10.80 -8.89 3.62
CA ASN A 280 9.82 -9.90 3.19
C ASN A 280 8.91 -9.42 2.04
N PHE A 281 9.51 -8.82 1.02
CA PHE A 281 8.83 -8.50 -0.24
C PHE A 281 8.91 -9.68 -1.21
N THR A 282 7.86 -9.90 -1.99
CA THR A 282 7.89 -10.73 -3.20
C THR A 282 7.44 -9.87 -4.36
N ILE A 283 8.38 -9.51 -5.24
CA ILE A 283 8.19 -8.64 -6.39
C ILE A 283 8.34 -9.46 -7.66
N LEU A 284 7.27 -9.52 -8.45
CA LEU A 284 7.17 -10.33 -9.64
C LEU A 284 6.94 -9.46 -10.87
N GLY A 285 7.93 -9.40 -11.75
CA GLY A 285 7.85 -8.76 -13.07
C GLY A 285 7.02 -9.58 -14.07
N PRO A 286 7.01 -9.16 -15.34
CA PRO A 286 6.25 -9.83 -16.39
C PRO A 286 6.79 -11.21 -16.80
N ASN A 287 8.00 -11.58 -16.35
CA ASN A 287 8.61 -12.89 -16.55
C ASN A 287 8.74 -13.32 -18.01
N ASP A 288 9.13 -12.41 -18.90
CA ASP A 288 9.28 -12.64 -20.36
C ASP A 288 8.03 -13.25 -21.00
N ALA A 289 6.85 -12.97 -20.47
CA ALA A 289 5.59 -13.43 -21.03
C ALA A 289 5.38 -12.89 -22.45
N ALA A 290 4.63 -13.61 -23.25
CA ALA A 290 4.25 -13.14 -24.57
C ALA A 290 3.50 -11.79 -24.45
N ASN A 291 3.74 -10.89 -25.39
CA ASN A 291 3.17 -9.53 -25.45
C ASN A 291 3.57 -8.62 -24.27
N THR A 292 4.68 -8.90 -23.59
CA THR A 292 5.19 -7.98 -22.55
C THR A 292 5.44 -6.60 -23.14
N ALA A 293 4.82 -5.58 -22.55
CA ALA A 293 4.99 -4.20 -22.96
C ALA A 293 6.42 -3.72 -22.63
N ALA A 294 6.96 -2.81 -23.44
CA ALA A 294 8.39 -2.52 -23.46
C ALA A 294 8.90 -1.77 -22.22
N ASN A 295 8.02 -1.07 -21.50
CA ASN A 295 8.42 -0.20 -20.38
C ASN A 295 8.45 -0.90 -19.01
N HIS A 296 8.26 -2.20 -18.93
CA HIS A 296 8.56 -2.95 -17.72
C HIS A 296 10.07 -3.03 -17.54
N ASN A 297 10.65 -2.38 -16.52
CA ASN A 297 12.10 -2.26 -16.44
C ASN A 297 12.70 -3.02 -15.26
N TYR A 298 12.57 -2.52 -14.03
CA TYR A 298 13.39 -3.00 -12.90
C TYR A 298 12.54 -3.63 -11.80
N SER A 299 13.10 -4.64 -11.14
CA SER A 299 12.52 -5.03 -9.84
C SER A 299 12.70 -3.91 -8.82
N LEU A 300 13.88 -3.27 -8.84
CA LEU A 300 14.26 -2.22 -7.90
C LEU A 300 15.06 -1.14 -8.62
N ARG A 301 14.63 0.10 -8.49
CA ARG A 301 15.29 1.28 -8.99
C ARG A 301 15.56 2.26 -7.86
N PHE A 302 16.80 2.34 -7.37
CA PHE A 302 17.22 3.32 -6.36
C PHE A 302 18.10 4.37 -7.01
N ARG A 303 17.70 5.65 -6.91
CA ARG A 303 18.35 6.74 -7.61
C ARG A 303 18.40 8.03 -6.77
N ARG A 304 18.97 9.09 -7.31
CA ARG A 304 18.89 10.47 -6.80
C ARG A 304 19.19 10.59 -5.30
N ALA A 305 20.33 10.02 -4.88
CA ALA A 305 20.87 10.08 -3.52
C ALA A 305 20.03 9.35 -2.43
N THR A 306 19.08 8.52 -2.82
CA THR A 306 18.33 7.71 -1.87
C THR A 306 19.21 6.70 -1.16
N GLN A 307 18.79 6.27 0.02
CA GLN A 307 19.25 5.11 0.78
C GLN A 307 18.14 4.11 0.92
N PHE A 308 18.44 2.86 1.31
CA PHE A 308 17.43 1.84 1.49
C PHE A 308 17.88 0.70 2.39
N VAL A 309 16.93 -0.01 2.96
CA VAL A 309 17.10 -1.35 3.54
C VAL A 309 16.05 -2.25 2.91
N LEU A 310 16.48 -3.22 2.12
CA LEU A 310 15.61 -4.26 1.57
C LEU A 310 16.23 -5.63 1.82
N ASN A 311 15.67 -6.36 2.77
CA ASN A 311 16.21 -7.65 3.17
C ASN A 311 15.14 -8.76 3.09
N ASN A 312 15.60 -10.02 3.10
CA ASN A 312 14.74 -11.19 3.21
C ASN A 312 13.64 -11.26 2.12
N SER A 313 13.92 -10.80 0.89
CA SER A 313 12.93 -10.61 -0.16
C SER A 313 13.19 -11.52 -1.37
N ILE A 314 12.18 -11.65 -2.23
CA ILE A 314 12.21 -12.42 -3.48
C ILE A 314 11.87 -11.49 -4.64
N LEU A 315 12.77 -11.39 -5.62
CA LEU A 315 12.70 -10.42 -6.73
C LEU A 315 12.91 -11.17 -8.04
N LEU A 316 11.85 -11.30 -8.85
CA LEU A 316 11.85 -12.21 -10.00
C LEU A 316 11.24 -11.58 -11.26
N GLY A 317 11.87 -11.84 -12.39
CA GLY A 317 11.23 -11.77 -13.71
C GLY A 317 11.02 -10.39 -14.30
N HIS A 318 11.72 -9.35 -13.80
CA HIS A 318 11.79 -8.07 -14.52
C HIS A 318 12.78 -8.15 -15.68
N PRO A 319 12.50 -7.51 -16.81
CA PRO A 319 13.28 -7.73 -18.04
C PRO A 319 14.64 -7.03 -18.05
N ASP A 320 14.76 -5.81 -17.51
CA ASP A 320 15.98 -5.03 -17.64
C ASP A 320 16.95 -5.24 -16.47
N ALA A 321 16.51 -5.02 -15.22
CA ALA A 321 17.39 -5.32 -14.08
C ALA A 321 16.65 -5.77 -12.82
N GLY A 322 17.37 -6.54 -12.00
CA GLY A 322 16.92 -6.93 -10.66
C GLY A 322 17.13 -5.80 -9.64
N LEU A 323 18.34 -5.25 -9.57
CA LEU A 323 18.67 -4.08 -8.76
C LEU A 323 19.44 -3.06 -9.60
N SER A 324 18.89 -1.87 -9.77
CA SER A 324 19.54 -0.71 -10.37
C SER A 324 19.89 0.32 -9.32
N LEU A 325 21.18 0.74 -9.28
CA LEU A 325 21.66 1.85 -8.46
C LEU A 325 22.07 3.00 -9.37
N GLU A 326 21.41 4.14 -9.21
CA GLU A 326 21.61 5.29 -10.09
C GLU A 326 21.97 6.54 -9.26
N SER A 327 23.08 7.13 -9.51
CA SER A 327 23.81 8.21 -8.87
C SER A 327 24.95 7.76 -7.95
N ASP A 328 25.97 8.61 -7.86
CA ASP A 328 27.16 8.37 -7.03
C ASP A 328 26.80 8.19 -5.54
N ALA A 329 25.89 9.01 -5.02
CA ALA A 329 25.50 8.97 -3.61
C ALA A 329 24.77 7.66 -3.26
N THR A 330 23.84 7.22 -4.11
CA THR A 330 23.11 5.96 -3.91
C THR A 330 24.04 4.75 -3.99
N TYR A 331 24.95 4.74 -4.98
CA TYR A 331 25.96 3.70 -5.12
C TYR A 331 26.88 3.63 -3.90
N ASN A 332 27.43 4.76 -3.47
CA ASN A 332 28.32 4.83 -2.32
C ASN A 332 27.62 4.37 -1.03
N ALA A 333 26.39 4.80 -0.78
CA ALA A 333 25.61 4.37 0.36
C ALA A 333 25.37 2.85 0.39
N PHE A 334 25.28 2.21 -0.78
CA PHE A 334 25.22 0.77 -0.86
C PHE A 334 26.57 0.10 -0.56
N ILE A 335 27.65 0.59 -1.17
CA ILE A 335 28.98 -0.01 -1.01
C ILE A 335 29.51 0.12 0.41
N ASP A 336 29.28 1.26 1.09
CA ASP A 336 29.72 1.48 2.47
C ASP A 336 28.83 0.78 3.54
N GLY A 337 27.66 0.26 3.13
CA GLY A 337 26.73 -0.46 4.01
C GLY A 337 25.68 0.40 4.71
N THR A 338 25.60 1.70 4.40
CA THR A 338 24.50 2.57 4.83
C THR A 338 23.18 2.06 4.27
N SER A 339 23.15 1.71 2.97
CA SER A 339 22.04 0.93 2.38
C SER A 339 22.31 -0.57 2.50
N GLN A 340 21.25 -1.37 2.63
CA GLN A 340 21.36 -2.81 2.85
C GLN A 340 20.48 -3.58 1.88
N PHE A 341 21.04 -4.67 1.33
CA PHE A 341 20.36 -5.61 0.44
C PHE A 341 20.77 -7.03 0.81
N LYS A 342 20.15 -7.59 1.87
CA LYS A 342 20.65 -8.82 2.52
C LYS A 342 19.66 -9.98 2.43
N ASN A 343 20.20 -11.18 2.27
CA ASN A 343 19.44 -12.43 2.31
C ASN A 343 18.30 -12.51 1.28
N ASN A 344 18.40 -11.83 0.15
CA ASN A 344 17.38 -11.84 -0.89
C ASN A 344 17.59 -13.02 -1.87
N LEU A 345 16.53 -13.37 -2.61
CA LEU A 345 16.60 -14.21 -3.81
C LEU A 345 16.30 -13.32 -5.00
N ILE A 346 17.16 -13.29 -6.01
CA ILE A 346 17.02 -12.37 -7.14
C ILE A 346 17.28 -13.03 -8.48
N PHE A 347 16.43 -12.71 -9.47
CA PHE A 347 16.62 -13.00 -10.89
C PHE A 347 15.94 -11.93 -11.76
N ALA A 348 16.62 -11.50 -12.80
CA ALA A 348 16.11 -10.65 -13.87
C ALA A 348 16.67 -11.14 -15.22
N SER A 349 15.97 -10.82 -16.33
CA SER A 349 16.29 -11.43 -17.62
C SER A 349 17.56 -10.90 -18.26
N SER A 350 17.82 -9.57 -18.18
CA SER A 350 19.01 -8.96 -18.80
C SER A 350 20.15 -8.78 -17.78
N ASN A 351 19.92 -8.03 -16.72
CA ASN A 351 20.93 -7.69 -15.73
C ASN A 351 20.44 -8.02 -14.32
N ILE A 352 21.14 -8.83 -13.57
CA ILE A 352 20.78 -9.05 -12.15
C ILE A 352 21.07 -7.77 -11.35
N PHE A 353 22.22 -7.13 -11.62
CA PHE A 353 22.64 -5.86 -11.01
C PHE A 353 23.03 -4.88 -12.09
N ARG A 354 22.66 -3.62 -11.91
CA ARG A 354 22.94 -2.52 -12.83
C ARG A 354 23.41 -1.30 -12.04
N ILE A 355 24.26 -0.51 -12.64
CA ILE A 355 24.56 0.86 -12.21
C ILE A 355 24.23 1.83 -13.34
N GLY A 356 23.63 2.97 -13.00
CA GLY A 356 23.29 4.04 -13.95
C GLY A 356 23.71 5.40 -13.40
N SER A 357 24.20 6.29 -14.27
CA SER A 357 24.63 7.64 -13.88
C SER A 357 25.60 7.67 -12.68
N VAL A 358 26.52 6.68 -12.60
CA VAL A 358 27.53 6.55 -11.55
C VAL A 358 28.89 6.85 -12.15
N SER A 359 29.58 7.85 -11.58
CA SER A 359 30.90 8.34 -11.98
C SER A 359 32.02 7.98 -11.00
N VAL A 360 31.72 7.26 -9.93
CA VAL A 360 32.65 6.82 -8.90
C VAL A 360 33.73 5.94 -9.53
N ALA A 361 35.01 6.29 -9.31
CA ALA A 361 36.13 5.56 -9.87
C ALA A 361 36.11 4.08 -9.45
N GLY A 362 36.16 3.17 -10.41
CA GLY A 362 36.12 1.73 -10.18
C GLY A 362 34.72 1.18 -9.87
N ALA A 363 33.68 1.98 -9.92
CA ALA A 363 32.31 1.50 -9.77
C ALA A 363 31.94 0.52 -10.89
N SER A 364 31.23 -0.55 -10.52
CA SER A 364 30.75 -1.55 -11.48
C SER A 364 29.56 -2.34 -10.92
N ALA A 365 28.74 -2.90 -11.80
CA ALA A 365 27.69 -3.86 -11.41
C ALA A 365 28.30 -5.10 -10.70
N ALA A 366 29.51 -5.49 -11.05
CA ALA A 366 30.21 -6.61 -10.39
C ALA A 366 30.52 -6.31 -8.92
N ASN A 367 30.84 -5.06 -8.57
CA ASN A 367 31.05 -4.67 -7.16
C ASN A 367 29.73 -4.74 -6.39
N VAL A 368 28.60 -4.31 -7.00
CA VAL A 368 27.27 -4.44 -6.42
C VAL A 368 26.91 -5.90 -6.18
N GLN A 369 27.13 -6.77 -7.17
CA GLN A 369 26.91 -8.21 -7.05
C GLN A 369 27.75 -8.82 -5.94
N THR A 370 29.05 -8.51 -5.91
CA THR A 370 29.98 -9.05 -4.90
C THR A 370 29.50 -8.69 -3.49
N LYS A 371 29.12 -7.40 -3.28
CA LYS A 371 28.61 -6.98 -1.98
C LYS A 371 27.29 -7.66 -1.63
N ALA A 372 26.32 -7.71 -2.56
CA ALA A 372 25.02 -8.35 -2.32
C ALA A 372 25.16 -9.83 -1.96
N THR A 373 26.04 -10.56 -2.67
CA THR A 373 26.29 -12.00 -2.39
C THR A 373 27.03 -12.22 -1.07
N ASN A 374 28.00 -11.36 -0.73
CA ASN A 374 28.67 -11.39 0.59
C ASN A 374 27.68 -11.10 1.73
N ASP A 375 26.64 -10.32 1.47
CA ASP A 375 25.56 -10.02 2.42
C ASP A 375 24.42 -11.08 2.39
N GLY A 376 24.66 -12.25 1.78
CA GLY A 376 23.74 -13.41 1.82
C GLY A 376 22.66 -13.42 0.74
N THR A 377 22.67 -12.48 -0.20
CA THR A 377 21.75 -12.51 -1.35
C THR A 377 22.16 -13.62 -2.33
N THR A 378 21.19 -14.40 -2.77
CA THR A 378 21.39 -15.50 -3.75
C THR A 378 20.91 -15.05 -5.13
N VAL A 379 21.81 -15.06 -6.10
CA VAL A 379 21.47 -14.93 -7.51
C VAL A 379 20.97 -16.27 -8.01
N LEU A 380 19.72 -16.31 -8.50
CA LEU A 380 19.08 -17.50 -9.02
C LEU A 380 19.46 -17.71 -10.50
N ALA A 381 19.46 -18.96 -10.95
CA ALA A 381 19.73 -19.30 -12.36
C ALA A 381 18.56 -18.94 -13.29
N ASN A 382 17.35 -18.94 -12.76
CA ASN A 382 16.10 -18.58 -13.45
C ASN A 382 14.98 -18.39 -12.40
N VAL A 383 13.80 -17.97 -12.83
CA VAL A 383 12.63 -17.78 -11.94
C VAL A 383 12.18 -19.07 -11.26
N ALA A 384 12.26 -20.23 -11.94
CA ALA A 384 11.84 -21.50 -11.39
C ALA A 384 12.70 -21.95 -10.20
N ALA A 385 13.95 -21.49 -10.12
CA ALA A 385 14.86 -21.78 -9.01
C ALA A 385 14.40 -21.20 -7.67
N ALA A 386 13.49 -20.21 -7.67
CA ALA A 386 12.86 -19.71 -6.46
C ALA A 386 11.91 -20.74 -5.81
N SER A 387 11.48 -21.75 -6.58
CA SER A 387 10.60 -22.83 -6.13
C SER A 387 9.31 -22.34 -5.48
N LEU A 388 8.63 -21.38 -6.15
CA LEU A 388 7.31 -20.90 -5.78
C LEU A 388 6.23 -21.71 -6.52
N THR A 389 5.04 -21.84 -5.94
CA THR A 389 3.99 -22.78 -6.42
C THR A 389 3.44 -22.41 -7.81
N ASN A 390 2.92 -21.19 -7.99
CA ASN A 390 2.39 -20.67 -9.26
C ASN A 390 2.34 -19.14 -9.21
N PRO A 391 3.50 -18.47 -9.11
CA PRO A 391 3.58 -17.06 -8.76
C PRO A 391 3.08 -16.11 -9.86
N PHE A 392 3.21 -16.50 -11.14
CA PHE A 392 2.88 -15.65 -12.28
C PHE A 392 1.48 -15.87 -12.86
N ASN A 393 0.61 -16.58 -12.16
CA ASN A 393 -0.78 -16.74 -12.59
C ASN A 393 -1.56 -15.44 -12.29
N LEU A 394 -1.96 -14.74 -13.35
CA LEU A 394 -2.61 -13.42 -13.24
C LEU A 394 -3.99 -13.46 -12.57
N THR A 395 -4.69 -14.58 -12.59
CA THR A 395 -6.05 -14.66 -12.02
C THR A 395 -6.11 -15.33 -10.65
N ALA A 396 -5.06 -16.08 -10.30
CA ALA A 396 -4.95 -16.78 -9.02
C ALA A 396 -3.47 -17.00 -8.65
N PRO A 397 -2.70 -15.93 -8.42
CA PRO A 397 -1.28 -16.04 -8.09
C PRO A 397 -1.08 -16.81 -6.79
N ASN A 398 -0.08 -17.70 -6.79
CA ASN A 398 0.31 -18.42 -5.60
C ASN A 398 1.83 -18.40 -5.47
N ALA A 399 2.33 -17.44 -4.71
CA ALA A 399 3.75 -17.27 -4.44
C ALA A 399 4.23 -17.97 -3.17
N LEU A 400 3.47 -18.96 -2.66
CA LEU A 400 3.92 -19.79 -1.56
C LEU A 400 5.15 -20.61 -1.97
N PRO A 401 6.21 -20.64 -1.16
CA PRO A 401 7.35 -21.54 -1.37
C PRO A 401 6.92 -22.99 -1.32
N THR A 402 7.42 -23.80 -2.26
CA THR A 402 7.23 -25.25 -2.22
C THR A 402 8.13 -25.89 -1.15
N SER A 403 7.86 -27.14 -0.79
CA SER A 403 8.69 -27.88 0.17
C SER A 403 10.16 -27.92 -0.31
N GLY A 404 11.09 -27.58 0.59
CA GLY A 404 12.52 -27.54 0.29
C GLY A 404 13.01 -26.26 -0.42
N ALA A 405 12.13 -25.30 -0.72
CA ALA A 405 12.54 -24.03 -1.32
C ALA A 405 13.53 -23.27 -0.43
N ALA A 406 14.54 -22.64 -1.04
CA ALA A 406 15.52 -21.81 -0.35
C ALA A 406 14.87 -20.60 0.37
N ALA A 407 13.67 -20.21 -0.05
CA ALA A 407 12.89 -19.16 0.58
C ALA A 407 12.38 -19.50 1.99
N LEU A 408 12.27 -20.78 2.34
CA LEU A 408 11.72 -21.20 3.65
C LEU A 408 12.63 -20.91 4.85
N SER A 409 13.87 -20.49 4.62
CA SER A 409 14.84 -20.23 5.69
C SER A 409 15.85 -19.13 5.34
N GLY A 410 16.65 -18.74 6.34
CA GLY A 410 17.76 -17.83 6.16
C GLY A 410 17.39 -16.34 6.19
N ALA A 411 16.17 -15.99 6.53
CA ALA A 411 15.83 -14.61 6.85
C ALA A 411 16.49 -14.21 8.19
N THR A 412 16.97 -12.96 8.26
CA THR A 412 17.58 -12.41 9.47
C THR A 412 17.06 -11.00 9.74
N PHE A 413 16.94 -10.68 11.03
CA PHE A 413 16.42 -9.38 11.48
C PHE A 413 17.43 -8.76 12.46
N THR A 414 18.42 -8.08 11.90
CA THR A 414 19.52 -7.46 12.66
C THR A 414 19.58 -5.96 12.37
N GLY A 415 20.33 -5.20 13.18
CA GLY A 415 20.44 -3.76 13.00
C GLY A 415 19.08 -3.08 13.07
N VAL A 416 18.76 -2.26 12.08
CA VAL A 416 17.48 -1.52 12.04
C VAL A 416 16.25 -2.44 11.93
N GLN A 417 16.41 -3.66 11.43
CA GLN A 417 15.31 -4.65 11.38
C GLN A 417 15.18 -5.49 12.66
N ALA A 418 15.99 -5.26 13.69
CA ALA A 418 15.75 -5.81 15.02
C ALA A 418 14.53 -5.17 15.70
N ASP A 419 14.04 -4.04 15.18
CA ASP A 419 12.86 -3.33 15.65
C ASP A 419 11.64 -4.26 15.84
N ALA A 420 10.82 -3.98 16.84
CA ALA A 420 9.64 -4.78 17.19
C ALA A 420 8.53 -4.77 16.13
N PHE A 421 8.56 -3.82 15.20
CA PHE A 421 7.63 -3.78 14.08
C PHE A 421 7.73 -5.05 13.21
N PHE A 422 8.95 -5.56 12.97
CA PHE A 422 9.15 -6.71 12.11
C PHE A 422 8.81 -8.02 12.80
N ASP A 423 7.98 -8.84 12.17
CA ASP A 423 7.77 -10.24 12.53
C ASP A 423 9.05 -11.03 12.20
N LYS A 424 9.64 -11.66 13.21
CA LYS A 424 10.94 -12.36 13.09
C LYS A 424 10.74 -13.75 12.47
N VAL A 425 10.26 -13.79 11.22
CA VAL A 425 10.00 -15.03 10.49
C VAL A 425 11.28 -15.63 9.93
N ALA A 426 11.31 -16.96 9.72
CA ALA A 426 12.48 -17.64 9.16
C ALA A 426 12.58 -17.55 7.63
N TYR A 427 11.47 -17.27 6.96
CA TYR A 427 11.34 -17.32 5.51
C TYR A 427 11.64 -15.96 4.85
N LYS A 428 12.01 -16.02 3.58
CA LYS A 428 12.20 -14.88 2.67
C LYS A 428 10.95 -14.71 1.80
N GLY A 429 10.73 -13.48 1.32
CA GLY A 429 9.55 -13.12 0.54
C GLY A 429 8.32 -12.86 1.40
N ALA A 430 7.22 -12.49 0.75
CA ALA A 430 5.97 -12.09 1.39
C ALA A 430 5.24 -13.24 2.08
N PHE A 431 5.51 -14.49 1.69
CA PHE A 431 4.76 -15.66 2.11
C PHE A 431 5.66 -16.73 2.77
N GLY A 432 5.17 -17.26 3.89
CA GLY A 432 5.69 -18.47 4.51
C GLY A 432 4.84 -19.70 4.13
N ALA A 433 4.26 -20.34 5.14
CA ALA A 433 3.35 -21.48 4.94
C ALA A 433 1.91 -21.07 4.61
N THR A 434 1.54 -19.81 4.82
CA THR A 434 0.17 -19.33 4.69
C THR A 434 0.08 -18.27 3.59
N ASN A 435 -0.93 -18.41 2.72
CA ASN A 435 -1.29 -17.37 1.77
C ASN A 435 -2.22 -16.36 2.46
N TRP A 436 -1.65 -15.27 2.96
CA TRP A 436 -2.39 -14.22 3.66
C TRP A 436 -3.26 -13.34 2.74
N THR A 437 -3.13 -13.47 1.40
CA THR A 437 -4.01 -12.79 0.44
C THR A 437 -5.36 -13.49 0.31
N SER A 438 -5.44 -14.77 0.74
CA SER A 438 -6.64 -15.59 0.60
C SER A 438 -7.84 -14.99 1.36
N GLY A 439 -8.98 -14.96 0.68
CA GLY A 439 -10.28 -14.57 1.25
C GLY A 439 -10.61 -13.08 1.16
N TRP A 440 -9.61 -12.21 0.98
CA TRP A 440 -9.83 -10.76 0.90
C TRP A 440 -9.29 -10.10 -0.38
N ALA A 441 -8.12 -10.52 -0.86
CA ALA A 441 -7.54 -9.97 -2.08
C ALA A 441 -8.24 -10.55 -3.32
N ASN A 442 -8.28 -9.74 -4.39
CA ASN A 442 -8.87 -10.10 -5.67
C ASN A 442 -7.84 -9.98 -6.79
N PHE A 443 -7.67 -11.03 -7.57
CA PHE A 443 -6.79 -11.05 -8.75
C PHE A 443 -7.56 -11.39 -10.03
N ASN A 444 -8.84 -11.70 -9.95
CA ASN A 444 -9.64 -12.09 -11.09
C ASN A 444 -10.55 -10.94 -11.55
N PHE A 445 -10.08 -10.15 -12.50
CA PHE A 445 -10.78 -9.02 -13.10
C PHE A 445 -11.22 -9.32 -14.55
N THR A 446 -11.28 -10.58 -14.94
CA THR A 446 -11.81 -10.97 -16.24
C THR A 446 -13.27 -10.57 -16.40
N LYS A 447 -13.66 -10.26 -17.63
CA LYS A 447 -15.04 -9.85 -17.94
C LYS A 447 -16.05 -10.88 -17.40
N GLY A 448 -16.96 -10.41 -16.55
CA GLY A 448 -17.99 -11.26 -15.92
C GLY A 448 -17.58 -11.92 -14.60
N ALA A 449 -16.32 -11.86 -14.20
CA ALA A 449 -15.88 -12.26 -12.87
C ALA A 449 -15.94 -11.05 -11.90
N ASN A 450 -16.32 -11.28 -10.65
CA ASN A 450 -16.37 -10.29 -9.57
C ASN A 450 -17.33 -9.12 -9.81
N GLY A 451 -18.62 -9.44 -9.90
CA GLY A 451 -19.68 -8.45 -9.90
C GLY A 451 -19.95 -7.88 -8.50
N TYR A 452 -19.61 -6.64 -8.22
CA TYR A 452 -20.18 -5.75 -7.22
C TYR A 452 -20.41 -4.37 -7.78
#